data_739d01403d1fad8dd1dd065e138e96a5
#
_entry.id   739d01403d1fad8dd1dd065e138e96a5
#
_cell.length_a   1.000
_cell.length_b   1.000
_cell.length_c   1.000
_cell.angle_alpha   90.00
_cell.angle_beta   90.00
_cell.angle_gamma   90.00
#
_symmetry.space_group_name_H-M   'P 1'
#
loop_
_entity.id
_entity.type
_entity.pdbx_description
1 polymer ?
#
loop_
_entity_poly.entity_id
_entity_poly.type
_entity_poly.pdbx_seq_one_letter_code
_entity_poly.pdbx_strand_id
1 'polypeptide(L)'
;MRLVRPDMDSMELWTGGALRTDGSISSPMKLRFEYPVAGVSVEEFKQHWSESFYREMMTYPVLNRLDRERGVQYYYQKGNLVTRDANGSRMERIAEPERVEKLSEIFRLSPELVSRALGILSK
;
A
#
# COMPACT_ATOMS: atom_id res chain seq x y z
N MET A 1 -12.86 7.85 -2.02
CA MET A 1 -13.08 6.47 -2.48
C MET A 1 -14.52 6.35 -2.96
N ARG A 2 -14.75 5.78 -4.11
CA ARG A 2 -16.09 5.61 -4.70
C ARG A 2 -16.20 4.19 -5.25
N LEU A 3 -17.29 3.50 -4.94
CA LEU A 3 -17.68 2.22 -5.52
C LEU A 3 -18.75 2.49 -6.58
N VAL A 4 -18.54 1.96 -7.76
CA VAL A 4 -19.44 2.13 -8.91
C VAL A 4 -19.78 0.74 -9.44
N ARG A 5 -21.04 0.56 -9.82
CA ARG A 5 -21.52 -0.63 -10.52
C ARG A 5 -21.89 -0.22 -11.95
N PRO A 6 -20.96 -0.36 -12.91
CA PRO A 6 -21.19 0.08 -14.27
C PRO A 6 -22.24 -0.78 -14.99
N ASP A 7 -22.35 -2.06 -14.60
CA ASP A 7 -23.32 -3.02 -15.13
C ASP A 7 -23.74 -4.05 -14.05
N MET A 8 -24.47 -5.08 -14.44
CA MET A 8 -24.94 -6.14 -13.52
C MET A 8 -23.83 -7.10 -13.11
N ASP A 9 -22.76 -7.20 -13.90
CA ASP A 9 -21.74 -8.24 -13.81
C ASP A 9 -20.43 -7.75 -13.21
N SER A 10 -20.23 -6.43 -13.10
CA SER A 10 -18.96 -5.85 -12.60
C SER A 10 -19.16 -4.78 -11.54
N MET A 11 -18.13 -4.60 -10.72
CA MET A 11 -17.97 -3.51 -9.77
C MET A 11 -16.60 -2.86 -9.92
N GLU A 12 -16.56 -1.53 -9.86
CA GLU A 12 -15.36 -0.73 -9.97
C GLU A 12 -15.06 0.01 -8.65
N LEU A 13 -13.81 -0.07 -8.20
CA LEU A 13 -13.30 0.75 -7.10
C LEU A 13 -12.47 1.90 -7.65
N TRP A 14 -12.93 3.11 -7.39
CA TRP A 14 -12.24 4.35 -7.73
C TRP A 14 -11.66 5.01 -6.49
N THR A 15 -10.44 5.49 -6.57
CA THR A 15 -9.79 6.27 -5.49
C THR A 15 -9.13 7.53 -6.04
N GLY A 16 -8.92 8.50 -5.18
CA GLY A 16 -8.41 9.82 -5.52
C GLY A 16 -9.44 10.89 -5.19
N GLY A 17 -9.15 12.11 -5.59
CA GLY A 17 -10.08 13.21 -5.40
C GLY A 17 -10.26 13.60 -3.93
N ALA A 18 -9.24 14.17 -3.29
CA ALA A 18 -9.47 14.82 -2.01
C ALA A 18 -10.46 15.98 -2.21
N LEU A 19 -11.55 15.97 -1.45
CA LEU A 19 -12.51 17.05 -1.45
C LEU A 19 -11.85 18.26 -0.78
N ARG A 20 -11.78 19.37 -1.49
CA ARG A 20 -11.32 20.64 -0.93
C ARG A 20 -12.44 21.31 -0.16
N THR A 21 -12.08 22.27 0.68
CA THR A 21 -13.05 23.07 1.46
C THR A 21 -14.02 23.87 0.60
N ASP A 22 -13.68 24.16 -0.65
CA ASP A 22 -14.51 24.81 -1.66
C ASP A 22 -15.44 23.85 -2.42
N GLY A 23 -15.44 22.56 -2.05
CA GLY A 23 -16.24 21.51 -2.70
C GLY A 23 -15.63 20.96 -4.00
N SER A 24 -14.50 21.49 -4.46
CA SER A 24 -13.81 20.97 -5.65
C SER A 24 -12.99 19.70 -5.33
N ILE A 25 -12.71 18.90 -6.36
CA ILE A 25 -11.89 17.70 -6.23
C ILE A 25 -10.46 18.03 -6.66
N SER A 26 -9.48 17.77 -5.79
CA SER A 26 -8.07 18.17 -5.99
C SER A 26 -7.34 17.39 -7.09
N SER A 27 -7.83 16.20 -7.43
CA SER A 27 -7.24 15.35 -8.48
C SER A 27 -8.29 14.43 -9.08
N PRO A 28 -8.12 14.01 -10.35
CA PRO A 28 -9.05 13.08 -10.97
C PRO A 28 -9.08 11.75 -10.20
N MET A 29 -10.24 11.13 -10.15
CA MET A 29 -10.39 9.78 -9.62
C MET A 29 -9.71 8.79 -10.58
N LYS A 30 -9.06 7.78 -10.01
CA LYS A 30 -8.40 6.69 -10.75
C LYS A 30 -9.11 5.40 -10.45
N LEU A 31 -9.43 4.64 -11.48
CA LEU A 31 -9.85 3.25 -11.36
C LEU A 31 -8.72 2.45 -10.72
N ARG A 32 -9.02 1.70 -9.66
CA ARG A 32 -8.06 0.86 -8.94
C ARG A 32 -8.27 -0.60 -9.21
N PHE A 33 -9.51 -1.01 -9.14
CA PHE A 33 -9.91 -2.39 -9.31
C PHE A 33 -11.23 -2.45 -10.04
N GLU A 34 -11.36 -3.42 -10.91
CA GLU A 34 -12.59 -3.94 -11.45
C GLU A 34 -12.68 -5.40 -11.05
N TYR A 35 -13.82 -5.81 -10.55
CA TYR A 35 -14.05 -7.19 -10.15
C TYR A 35 -15.45 -7.65 -10.57
N PRO A 36 -15.56 -8.91 -11.00
CA PRO A 36 -16.85 -9.49 -11.33
C PRO A 36 -17.71 -9.61 -10.07
N VAL A 37 -19.00 -9.41 -10.21
CA VAL A 37 -20.00 -9.62 -9.15
C VAL A 37 -20.22 -11.12 -8.92
N ALA A 38 -20.13 -11.90 -9.99
CA ALA A 38 -20.13 -13.36 -9.89
C ALA A 38 -18.87 -13.84 -9.18
N GLY A 39 -19.00 -14.74 -8.23
CA GLY A 39 -17.86 -15.35 -7.56
C GLY A 39 -17.02 -16.17 -8.53
N VAL A 40 -15.77 -16.42 -8.15
CA VAL A 40 -14.87 -17.33 -8.87
C VAL A 40 -14.95 -18.74 -8.27
N SER A 41 -14.61 -19.77 -9.05
CA SER A 41 -14.52 -21.12 -8.54
C SER A 41 -13.39 -21.27 -7.50
N VAL A 42 -13.47 -22.29 -6.66
CA VAL A 42 -12.43 -22.56 -5.65
C VAL A 42 -11.09 -22.86 -6.33
N GLU A 43 -11.11 -23.54 -7.44
CA GLU A 43 -9.93 -23.90 -8.24
C GLU A 43 -9.27 -22.64 -8.82
N GLU A 44 -10.05 -21.77 -9.42
CA GLU A 44 -9.59 -20.49 -9.96
C GLU A 44 -9.03 -19.58 -8.84
N PHE A 45 -9.71 -19.52 -7.69
CA PHE A 45 -9.20 -18.78 -6.52
C PHE A 45 -7.85 -19.33 -6.06
N LYS A 46 -7.70 -20.65 -5.91
CA LYS A 46 -6.44 -21.28 -5.50
C LYS A 46 -5.31 -21.02 -6.49
N GLN A 47 -5.60 -21.05 -7.79
CA GLN A 47 -4.62 -20.72 -8.81
C GLN A 47 -4.14 -19.27 -8.65
N HIS A 48 -5.06 -18.31 -8.65
CA HIS A 48 -4.72 -16.88 -8.48
C HIS A 48 -4.03 -16.60 -7.16
N TRP A 49 -4.43 -17.27 -6.08
CA TRP A 49 -3.77 -17.19 -4.79
C TRP A 49 -2.31 -17.63 -4.87
N SER A 50 -2.05 -18.80 -5.46
CA SER A 50 -0.68 -19.29 -5.64
C SER A 50 0.16 -18.35 -6.51
N GLU A 51 -0.38 -17.88 -7.62
CA GLU A 51 0.29 -16.95 -8.54
C GLU A 51 0.60 -15.60 -7.87
N SER A 52 -0.23 -15.17 -6.91
CA SER A 52 -0.04 -13.88 -6.24
C SER A 52 1.30 -13.77 -5.49
N PHE A 53 1.85 -14.88 -5.00
CA PHE A 53 3.15 -14.91 -4.30
C PHE A 53 4.34 -14.63 -5.22
N TYR A 54 4.18 -14.77 -6.53
CA TYR A 54 5.22 -14.51 -7.53
C TYR A 54 5.09 -13.11 -8.17
N ARG A 55 4.10 -12.32 -7.78
CA ARG A 55 3.95 -10.95 -8.28
C ARG A 55 5.02 -10.03 -7.70
N GLU A 56 5.41 -9.03 -8.50
CA GLU A 56 6.47 -8.07 -8.13
C GLU A 56 6.28 -7.47 -6.73
N MET A 57 5.05 -7.14 -6.34
CA MET A 57 4.78 -6.54 -5.04
C MET A 57 5.07 -7.47 -3.84
N MET A 58 5.29 -8.76 -4.07
CA MET A 58 5.70 -9.72 -3.05
C MET A 58 7.23 -9.87 -2.95
N THR A 59 8.00 -9.19 -3.81
CA THR A 59 9.47 -9.28 -3.85
C THR A 59 10.17 -8.20 -3.03
N TYR A 60 9.43 -7.33 -2.39
CA TYR A 60 9.98 -6.28 -1.52
C TYR A 60 9.04 -6.01 -0.33
N PRO A 61 9.58 -5.54 0.81
CA PRO A 61 8.76 -5.25 1.97
C PRO A 61 7.91 -4.00 1.73
N VAL A 62 6.64 -4.10 2.13
CA VAL A 62 5.72 -2.98 2.23
C VAL A 62 5.30 -2.84 3.67
N LEU A 63 5.57 -1.70 4.27
CA LEU A 63 5.22 -1.41 5.66
C LEU A 63 4.29 -0.21 5.71
N ASN A 64 3.29 -0.29 6.58
CA ASN A 64 2.36 0.81 6.82
C ASN A 64 2.08 0.93 8.31
N ARG A 65 2.21 2.13 8.86
CA ARG A 65 1.89 2.43 10.25
C ARG A 65 1.15 3.76 10.35
N LEU A 66 0.04 3.74 11.07
CA LEU A 66 -0.69 4.94 11.43
C LEU A 66 -0.40 5.28 12.90
N ASP A 67 0.24 6.42 13.14
CA ASP A 67 0.39 7.01 14.46
C ASP A 67 -0.81 7.93 14.73
N ARG A 68 -1.79 7.40 15.45
CA ARG A 68 -3.06 8.10 15.71
C ARG A 68 -2.89 9.30 16.63
N GLU A 69 -1.95 9.23 17.57
CA GLU A 69 -1.70 10.33 18.53
C GLU A 69 -1.12 11.56 17.82
N ARG A 70 -0.22 11.30 16.85
CA ARG A 70 0.42 12.35 16.06
C ARG A 70 -0.33 12.70 14.77
N GLY A 71 -1.32 11.89 14.38
CA GLY A 71 -2.01 12.05 13.10
C GLY A 71 -1.09 11.82 11.88
N VAL A 72 -0.09 10.94 12.03
CA VAL A 72 0.94 10.70 11.00
C VAL A 72 0.84 9.28 10.47
N GLN A 73 0.83 9.15 9.14
CA GLN A 73 0.96 7.88 8.45
C GLN A 73 2.39 7.71 7.92
N TYR A 74 3.01 6.58 8.21
CA TYR A 74 4.27 6.13 7.64
C TYR A 74 4.00 5.01 6.65
N TYR A 75 4.56 5.11 5.44
CA TYR A 75 4.45 4.10 4.41
C TYR A 75 5.83 3.86 3.78
N TYR A 76 6.29 2.62 3.77
CA TYR A 76 7.58 2.25 3.19
C TYR A 76 7.40 1.24 2.07
N GLN A 77 8.08 1.47 0.95
CA GLN A 77 8.10 0.59 -0.20
C GLN A 77 9.37 0.85 -1.05
N LYS A 78 10.04 -0.20 -1.50
CA LYS A 78 11.20 -0.13 -2.42
C LYS A 78 12.28 0.88 -2.01
N GLY A 79 12.57 0.97 -0.71
CA GLY A 79 13.57 1.89 -0.19
C GLY A 79 13.09 3.32 0.04
N ASN A 80 11.83 3.63 -0.29
CA ASN A 80 11.25 4.94 -0.08
C ASN A 80 10.33 4.94 1.14
N LEU A 81 10.52 5.90 2.02
CA LEU A 81 9.64 6.20 3.15
C LEU A 81 8.78 7.41 2.81
N VAL A 82 7.49 7.24 2.87
CA VAL A 82 6.51 8.33 2.72
C VAL A 82 5.90 8.63 4.08
N THR A 83 6.03 9.86 4.53
CA THR A 83 5.38 10.38 5.73
C THR A 83 4.25 11.30 5.31
N ARG A 84 3.06 11.07 5.83
CA ARG A 84 1.85 11.89 5.56
C ARG A 84 1.24 12.37 6.86
N ASP A 85 0.92 13.64 6.91
CA ASP A 85 0.21 14.29 8.02
C ASP A 85 -0.83 15.29 7.49
N ALA A 86 -1.41 16.10 8.37
CA ALA A 86 -2.39 17.13 8.00
C ALA A 86 -1.82 18.21 7.07
N ASN A 87 -0.49 18.40 7.07
CA ASN A 87 0.19 19.43 6.28
C ASN A 87 0.61 18.94 4.89
N GLY A 88 0.57 17.62 4.66
CA GLY A 88 0.89 17.06 3.37
C GLY A 88 1.64 15.74 3.40
N SER A 89 2.42 15.51 2.35
CA SER A 89 3.17 14.27 2.17
C SER A 89 4.62 14.56 1.80
N ARG A 90 5.54 13.91 2.49
CA ARG A 90 6.98 13.96 2.22
C ARG A 90 7.49 12.56 1.93
N MET A 91 8.36 12.44 0.93
CA MET A 91 9.03 11.20 0.59
C MET A 91 10.55 11.37 0.75
N GLU A 92 11.17 10.39 1.40
CA GLU A 92 12.63 10.28 1.50
C GLU A 92 13.08 8.87 1.11
N ARG A 93 14.27 8.78 0.51
CA ARG A 93 14.90 7.49 0.24
C ARG A 93 15.79 7.11 1.41
N ILE A 94 15.57 5.94 1.98
CA ILE A 94 16.42 5.40 3.05
C ILE A 94 17.59 4.65 2.40
N ALA A 95 18.81 5.06 2.76
CA ALA A 95 20.02 4.38 2.33
C ALA A 95 20.05 2.94 2.88
N GLU A 96 20.63 2.03 2.11
CA GLU A 96 20.62 0.60 2.45
C GLU A 96 21.19 0.27 3.83
N PRO A 97 22.33 0.84 4.27
CA PRO A 97 22.88 0.57 5.58
C PRO A 97 22.03 1.09 6.75
N GLU A 98 21.18 2.09 6.51
CA GLU A 98 20.31 2.70 7.53
C GLU A 98 18.93 2.03 7.64
N ARG A 99 18.60 1.14 6.69
CA ARG A 99 17.23 0.59 6.58
C ARG A 99 16.80 -0.17 7.81
N VAL A 100 17.66 -1.02 8.35
CA VAL A 100 17.31 -1.85 9.51
C VAL A 100 16.95 -0.97 10.70
N GLU A 101 17.81 -0.01 11.03
CA GLU A 101 17.60 0.89 12.16
C GLU A 101 16.37 1.76 12.00
N LYS A 102 16.27 2.51 10.89
CA LYS A 102 15.14 3.42 10.61
C LYS A 102 13.80 2.67 10.54
N LEU A 103 13.74 1.51 9.87
CA LEU A 103 12.51 0.76 9.78
C LEU A 103 12.10 0.16 11.12
N SER A 104 13.06 -0.31 11.92
CA SER A 104 12.79 -0.82 13.27
C SER A 104 12.21 0.26 14.17
N GLU A 105 12.78 1.44 14.17
CA GLU A 105 12.32 2.58 14.96
C GLU A 105 10.94 3.06 14.52
N ILE A 106 10.79 3.38 13.22
CA ILE A 106 9.56 3.97 12.69
C ILE A 106 8.39 3.00 12.78
N PHE A 107 8.59 1.73 12.43
CA PHE A 107 7.52 0.74 12.38
C PHE A 107 7.38 -0.08 13.68
N ARG A 108 8.24 0.16 14.68
CA ARG A 108 8.27 -0.54 15.99
C ARG A 108 8.42 -2.05 15.82
N LEU A 109 9.32 -2.46 14.93
CA LEU A 109 9.66 -3.85 14.67
C LEU A 109 11.04 -4.18 15.27
N SER A 110 11.28 -5.44 15.62
CA SER A 110 12.62 -5.80 16.07
C SER A 110 13.64 -5.71 14.91
N PRO A 111 14.89 -5.25 15.19
CA PRO A 111 15.94 -5.17 14.17
C PRO A 111 16.22 -6.50 13.49
N GLU A 112 16.16 -7.60 14.25
CA GLU A 112 16.37 -8.96 13.73
C GLU A 112 15.31 -9.36 12.72
N LEU A 113 14.02 -9.02 13.00
CA LEU A 113 12.91 -9.28 12.07
C LEU A 113 13.09 -8.49 10.78
N VAL A 114 13.41 -7.20 10.89
CA VAL A 114 13.63 -6.31 9.73
C VAL A 114 14.82 -6.80 8.90
N SER A 115 15.95 -7.11 9.54
CA SER A 115 17.14 -7.61 8.88
C SER A 115 16.87 -8.91 8.12
N ARG A 116 16.18 -9.86 8.76
CA ARG A 116 15.82 -11.14 8.13
C ARG A 116 14.87 -10.96 6.95
N ALA A 117 13.86 -10.10 7.08
CA ALA A 117 12.92 -9.82 5.99
C ALA A 117 13.61 -9.18 4.79
N LEU A 118 14.47 -8.19 5.00
CA LEU A 118 15.26 -7.56 3.94
C LEU A 118 16.20 -8.58 3.26
N GLY A 119 16.84 -9.46 4.03
CA GLY A 119 17.75 -10.49 3.49
C GLY A 119 17.05 -11.56 2.65
N ILE A 120 15.78 -11.90 2.96
CA ILE A 120 14.98 -12.84 2.16
C ILE A 120 14.53 -12.21 0.83
N LEU A 121 14.17 -10.94 0.86
CA LEU A 121 13.58 -10.23 -0.28
C LEU A 121 14.63 -9.59 -1.20
N SER A 122 15.91 -9.60 -0.80
CA SER A 122 17.04 -9.09 -1.62
C SER A 122 17.61 -10.13 -2.59
N LYS A 123 17.03 -11.32 -2.60
CA LYS A 123 17.42 -12.42 -3.50
C LYS A 123 16.53 -12.42 -4.74
#